data_4a3e331f620466be1f966e9ca9ca78a6
#
_entry.id   4a3e331f620466be1f966e9ca9ca78a6
#
_cell.length_a   1.000
_cell.length_b   1.000
_cell.length_c   1.000
_cell.angle_alpha   90.00
_cell.angle_beta   90.00
_cell.angle_gamma   90.00
#
_symmetry.space_group_name_H-M   'P 1'
#
loop_
_entity.id
_entity.type
_entity.pdbx_description
1 polymer ?
#
loop_
_entity_poly.entity_id
_entity_poly.type
_entity_poly.pdbx_seq_one_letter_code
_entity_poly.pdbx_strand_id
1 'polypeptide(L)'
;MGIRKPHPDKRTRLIETAMKLAYRNGFRETSLADIAQAAHVPVGNVYYYFKTKEELGEAVVERRLAQFRELREEMDRLSSPKERLFAFVETVHGNREKLARGGCPLGGLCSELHKEGGALAKKSAALFTEPMGWLEEQFRAAGHEEDARELSAHLFCAFQGMAAVAHAANDPDLVVLEVKRLKDWIGTL
;
A
#
# COMPACT_ATOMS: atom_id res chain seq x y z
N MET A 1 29.13 -8.94 -18.38
CA MET A 1 29.01 -7.47 -18.53
C MET A 1 27.75 -7.06 -17.78
N GLY A 2 27.89 -6.64 -16.51
CA GLY A 2 26.73 -6.33 -15.65
C GLY A 2 26.12 -5.00 -16.07
N ILE A 3 24.86 -5.03 -16.47
CA ILE A 3 24.07 -3.82 -16.75
C ILE A 3 23.87 -3.10 -15.41
N ARG A 4 24.61 -2.02 -15.19
CA ARG A 4 24.40 -1.11 -14.06
C ARG A 4 22.99 -0.56 -14.19
N LYS A 5 22.06 -0.93 -13.30
CA LYS A 5 20.75 -0.26 -13.22
C LYS A 5 21.01 1.24 -13.11
N PRO A 6 20.39 2.08 -13.95
CA PRO A 6 20.58 3.52 -13.86
C PRO A 6 20.20 3.97 -12.44
N HIS A 7 21.04 4.82 -11.84
CA HIS A 7 20.75 5.43 -10.55
C HIS A 7 19.43 6.22 -10.68
N PRO A 8 18.43 5.99 -9.78
CA PRO A 8 17.18 6.73 -9.85
C PRO A 8 17.48 8.23 -9.77
N ASP A 9 16.73 9.03 -10.52
CA ASP A 9 16.87 10.48 -10.51
C ASP A 9 16.59 11.04 -9.09
N LYS A 10 16.95 12.31 -8.86
CA LYS A 10 16.79 12.94 -7.57
C LYS A 10 15.33 12.99 -7.11
N ARG A 11 14.40 13.21 -8.04
CA ARG A 11 12.96 13.25 -7.76
C ARG A 11 12.48 11.89 -7.25
N THR A 12 12.80 10.81 -7.95
CA THR A 12 12.46 9.43 -7.56
C THR A 12 13.07 9.07 -6.20
N ARG A 13 14.34 9.44 -5.95
CA ARG A 13 14.97 9.20 -4.63
C ARG A 13 14.25 9.92 -3.50
N LEU A 14 13.80 11.17 -3.72
CA LEU A 14 13.04 11.92 -2.73
C LEU A 14 11.71 11.22 -2.41
N ILE A 15 10.97 10.78 -3.43
CA ILE A 15 9.69 10.06 -3.26
C ILE A 15 9.91 8.75 -2.48
N GLU A 16 10.85 7.91 -2.91
CA GLU A 16 11.14 6.62 -2.27
C GLU A 16 11.62 6.79 -0.82
N THR A 17 12.38 7.85 -0.55
CA THR A 17 12.83 8.18 0.82
C THR A 17 11.67 8.68 1.66
N ALA A 18 10.82 9.55 1.12
CA ALA A 18 9.61 10.02 1.79
C ALA A 18 8.69 8.86 2.16
N MET A 19 8.48 7.89 1.24
CA MET A 19 7.70 6.68 1.52
C MET A 19 8.26 5.87 2.69
N LYS A 20 9.59 5.72 2.78
CA LYS A 20 10.25 4.97 3.86
C LYS A 20 10.14 5.69 5.20
N LEU A 21 10.36 7.01 5.22
CA LEU A 21 10.27 7.81 6.43
C LEU A 21 8.82 7.92 6.92
N ALA A 22 7.87 8.17 6.01
CA ALA A 22 6.45 8.18 6.35
C ALA A 22 5.98 6.85 6.95
N TYR A 23 6.47 5.71 6.45
CA TYR A 23 6.15 4.40 7.00
C TYR A 23 6.72 4.19 8.41
N ARG A 24 7.89 4.74 8.73
CA ARG A 24 8.56 4.56 10.02
C ARG A 24 8.10 5.54 11.08
N ASN A 25 7.96 6.79 10.69
CA ASN A 25 7.80 7.92 11.61
C ASN A 25 6.43 8.60 11.48
N GLY A 26 5.63 8.24 10.46
CA GLY A 26 4.46 8.98 10.04
C GLY A 26 4.80 10.07 9.01
N PHE A 27 3.87 10.35 8.11
CA PHE A 27 4.02 11.39 7.10
C PHE A 27 4.06 12.79 7.75
N ARG A 28 3.23 13.02 8.75
CA ARG A 28 3.14 14.30 9.46
C ARG A 28 4.44 14.69 10.11
N GLU A 29 5.08 13.77 10.82
CA GLU A 29 6.31 14.02 11.58
C GLU A 29 7.57 14.08 10.69
N THR A 30 7.45 13.73 9.41
CA THR A 30 8.56 13.73 8.46
C THR A 30 8.63 15.06 7.71
N SER A 31 9.71 15.84 7.93
CA SER A 31 9.92 17.12 7.24
C SER A 31 10.59 16.96 5.86
N LEU A 32 10.48 17.99 5.00
CA LEU A 32 11.23 18.03 3.73
C LEU A 32 12.75 18.01 3.95
N ALA A 33 13.22 18.57 5.07
CA ALA A 33 14.64 18.54 5.44
C ALA A 33 15.12 17.14 5.79
N ASP A 34 14.33 16.37 6.57
CA ASP A 34 14.63 14.97 6.90
C ASP A 34 14.71 14.10 5.64
N ILE A 35 13.76 14.30 4.71
CA ILE A 35 13.71 13.59 3.44
C ILE A 35 14.94 13.94 2.59
N ALA A 36 15.30 15.22 2.50
CA ALA A 36 16.48 15.70 1.78
C ALA A 36 17.76 15.03 2.30
N GLN A 37 17.94 15.07 3.62
CA GLN A 37 19.08 14.48 4.30
C GLN A 37 19.18 12.98 4.04
N ALA A 38 18.09 12.25 4.27
CA ALA A 38 18.05 10.80 4.09
C ALA A 38 18.17 10.35 2.62
N ALA A 39 17.72 11.20 1.67
CA ALA A 39 17.85 10.97 0.24
C ALA A 39 19.24 11.36 -0.31
N HIS A 40 20.10 11.98 0.51
CA HIS A 40 21.37 12.59 0.08
C HIS A 40 21.17 13.59 -1.08
N VAL A 41 20.16 14.45 -0.94
CA VAL A 41 19.81 15.52 -1.88
C VAL A 41 19.91 16.85 -1.15
N PRO A 42 20.62 17.86 -1.67
CA PRO A 42 20.62 19.19 -1.05
C PRO A 42 19.21 19.75 -0.87
N VAL A 43 18.91 20.34 0.29
CA VAL A 43 17.57 20.85 0.62
C VAL A 43 17.05 21.83 -0.44
N GLY A 44 17.91 22.70 -0.99
CA GLY A 44 17.53 23.60 -2.08
C GLY A 44 17.02 22.88 -3.33
N ASN A 45 17.50 21.66 -3.59
CA ASN A 45 17.02 20.85 -4.71
C ASN A 45 15.64 20.22 -4.44
N VAL A 46 15.26 20.04 -3.17
CA VAL A 46 13.91 19.53 -2.85
C VAL A 46 12.87 20.51 -3.34
N TYR A 47 13.05 21.82 -3.04
CA TYR A 47 12.14 22.87 -3.47
C TYR A 47 12.10 23.11 -4.98
N TYR A 48 13.09 22.59 -5.72
CA TYR A 48 13.03 22.54 -7.18
C TYR A 48 11.98 21.52 -7.67
N TYR A 49 11.89 20.36 -7.00
CA TYR A 49 10.97 19.28 -7.40
C TYR A 49 9.60 19.35 -6.73
N PHE A 50 9.56 19.82 -5.48
CA PHE A 50 8.34 19.88 -4.65
C PHE A 50 8.32 21.19 -3.87
N LYS A 51 7.36 22.05 -4.19
CA LYS A 51 7.23 23.37 -3.56
C LYS A 51 6.70 23.27 -2.14
N THR A 52 5.85 22.25 -1.89
CA THR A 52 5.24 22.00 -0.59
C THR A 52 5.37 20.54 -0.19
N LYS A 53 5.10 20.25 1.07
CA LYS A 53 5.04 18.89 1.59
C LYS A 53 3.83 18.14 1.01
N GLU A 54 2.75 18.84 0.74
CA GLU A 54 1.54 18.31 0.11
C GLU A 54 1.85 17.78 -1.31
N GLU A 55 2.58 18.55 -2.14
CA GLU A 55 3.02 18.10 -3.47
C GLU A 55 3.85 16.82 -3.40
N LEU A 56 4.75 16.71 -2.42
CA LEU A 56 5.50 15.48 -2.19
C LEU A 56 4.58 14.35 -1.69
N GLY A 57 3.62 14.66 -0.82
CA GLY A 57 2.60 13.72 -0.35
C GLY A 57 1.77 13.14 -1.49
N GLU A 58 1.35 13.99 -2.43
CA GLU A 58 0.66 13.54 -3.65
C GLU A 58 1.51 12.58 -4.49
N ALA A 59 2.80 12.91 -4.65
CA ALA A 59 3.72 12.03 -5.38
C ALA A 59 3.96 10.70 -4.65
N VAL A 60 3.96 10.70 -3.31
CA VAL A 60 4.02 9.48 -2.48
C VAL A 60 2.77 8.63 -2.67
N VAL A 61 1.58 9.22 -2.60
CA VAL A 61 0.31 8.52 -2.85
C VAL A 61 0.32 7.90 -4.25
N GLU A 62 0.67 8.68 -5.28
CA GLU A 62 0.70 8.18 -6.67
C GLU A 62 1.71 7.04 -6.85
N ARG A 63 2.88 7.11 -6.21
CA ARG A 63 3.87 6.02 -6.27
C ARG A 63 3.35 4.75 -5.59
N ARG A 64 2.60 4.88 -4.49
CA ARG A 64 1.94 3.74 -3.84
C ARG A 64 0.88 3.10 -4.72
N LEU A 65 0.06 3.92 -5.39
CA LEU A 65 -0.93 3.44 -6.35
C LEU A 65 -0.26 2.74 -7.54
N ALA A 66 0.82 3.31 -8.07
CA ALA A 66 1.60 2.68 -9.12
C ALA A 66 2.15 1.30 -8.71
N GLN A 67 2.67 1.17 -7.47
CA GLN A 67 3.11 -0.14 -6.93
C GLN A 67 1.97 -1.15 -6.85
N PHE A 68 0.77 -0.72 -6.45
CA PHE A 68 -0.40 -1.59 -6.44
C PHE A 68 -0.79 -2.00 -7.87
N ARG A 69 -0.79 -1.07 -8.83
CA ARG A 69 -1.10 -1.37 -10.24
C ARG A 69 -0.09 -2.34 -10.86
N GLU A 70 1.21 -2.16 -10.58
CA GLU A 70 2.26 -3.12 -10.98
C GLU A 70 1.97 -4.53 -10.42
N LEU A 71 1.61 -4.64 -9.14
CA LEU A 71 1.24 -5.90 -8.49
C LEU A 71 -0.05 -6.50 -9.07
N ARG A 72 -1.06 -5.66 -9.33
CA ARG A 72 -2.30 -6.04 -9.99
C ARG A 72 -2.04 -6.66 -11.36
N GLU A 73 -1.18 -6.06 -12.19
CA GLU A 73 -0.83 -6.59 -13.50
C GLU A 73 -0.21 -8.00 -13.41
N GLU A 74 0.55 -8.29 -12.36
CA GLU A 74 1.09 -9.63 -12.12
C GLU A 74 -0.03 -10.62 -11.74
N MET A 75 -0.93 -10.22 -10.86
CA MET A 75 -2.08 -11.05 -10.46
C MET A 75 -3.06 -11.29 -11.61
N ASP A 76 -3.29 -10.28 -12.47
CA ASP A 76 -4.20 -10.37 -13.61
C ASP A 76 -3.75 -11.40 -14.67
N ARG A 77 -2.47 -11.83 -14.64
CA ARG A 77 -1.95 -12.92 -15.50
C ARG A 77 -2.36 -14.31 -15.03
N LEU A 78 -2.86 -14.45 -13.80
CA LEU A 78 -3.33 -15.71 -13.26
C LEU A 78 -4.63 -16.13 -13.96
N SER A 79 -4.84 -17.46 -14.10
CA SER A 79 -5.85 -18.03 -14.98
C SER A 79 -7.27 -17.84 -14.48
N SER A 80 -7.50 -17.75 -13.18
CA SER A 80 -8.83 -17.63 -12.61
C SER A 80 -8.96 -16.47 -11.61
N PRO A 81 -10.17 -15.89 -11.47
CA PRO A 81 -10.44 -14.89 -10.45
C PRO A 81 -10.11 -15.37 -9.04
N LYS A 82 -10.38 -16.62 -8.73
CA LYS A 82 -10.09 -17.25 -7.44
C LYS A 82 -8.58 -17.29 -7.14
N GLU A 83 -7.76 -17.63 -8.13
CA GLU A 83 -6.30 -17.58 -8.00
C GLU A 83 -5.79 -16.15 -7.76
N ARG A 84 -6.40 -15.16 -8.39
CA ARG A 84 -6.08 -13.73 -8.20
C ARG A 84 -6.41 -13.27 -6.79
N LEU A 85 -7.57 -13.68 -6.24
CA LEU A 85 -7.94 -13.41 -4.85
C LEU A 85 -6.97 -14.07 -3.86
N PHE A 86 -6.57 -15.32 -4.10
CA PHE A 86 -5.54 -15.99 -3.30
C PHE A 86 -4.19 -15.27 -3.36
N ALA A 87 -3.77 -14.85 -4.55
CA ALA A 87 -2.52 -14.12 -4.74
C ALA A 87 -2.54 -12.77 -4.00
N PHE A 88 -3.67 -12.05 -4.02
CA PHE A 88 -3.84 -10.82 -3.26
C PHE A 88 -3.61 -11.05 -1.77
N VAL A 89 -4.28 -12.04 -1.18
CA VAL A 89 -4.14 -12.38 0.24
C VAL A 89 -2.69 -12.78 0.57
N GLU A 90 -2.02 -13.49 -0.35
CA GLU A 90 -0.63 -13.96 -0.15
C GLU A 90 0.40 -12.84 -0.18
N THR A 91 0.08 -11.66 -0.75
CA THR A 91 1.03 -10.52 -0.83
C THR A 91 1.62 -10.10 0.51
N VAL A 92 0.90 -10.33 1.60
CA VAL A 92 1.32 -9.96 2.97
C VAL A 92 2.12 -11.04 3.67
N HIS A 93 1.99 -12.30 3.25
CA HIS A 93 2.68 -13.42 3.91
C HIS A 93 4.20 -13.21 3.94
N GLY A 94 4.79 -12.91 2.78
CA GLY A 94 6.22 -12.64 2.67
C GLY A 94 6.69 -11.35 3.38
N ASN A 95 5.74 -10.51 3.80
CA ASN A 95 6.01 -9.22 4.46
C ASN A 95 5.54 -9.17 5.92
N ARG A 96 5.13 -10.31 6.51
CA ARG A 96 4.53 -10.38 7.85
C ARG A 96 5.35 -9.68 8.94
N GLU A 97 6.69 -9.86 8.92
CA GLU A 97 7.60 -9.20 9.87
C GLU A 97 7.57 -7.67 9.75
N LYS A 98 7.45 -7.15 8.52
CA LYS A 98 7.34 -5.71 8.29
C LYS A 98 5.98 -5.19 8.73
N LEU A 99 4.91 -5.96 8.49
CA LEU A 99 3.57 -5.62 8.93
C LEU A 99 3.47 -5.60 10.46
N ALA A 100 4.01 -6.59 11.15
CA ALA A 100 4.05 -6.60 12.60
C ALA A 100 4.82 -5.42 13.19
N ARG A 101 5.90 -4.97 12.54
CA ARG A 101 6.69 -3.82 13.02
C ARG A 101 6.14 -2.45 12.67
N GLY A 102 5.43 -2.30 11.57
CA GLY A 102 5.06 -0.97 11.05
C GLY A 102 3.63 -0.85 10.50
N GLY A 103 2.83 -1.91 10.60
CA GLY A 103 1.45 -1.92 10.06
C GLY A 103 1.38 -1.94 8.53
N CYS A 104 0.19 -1.68 8.01
CA CYS A 104 -0.04 -1.56 6.58
C CYS A 104 0.49 -0.22 6.05
N PRO A 105 1.43 -0.20 5.08
CA PRO A 105 1.99 1.05 4.56
C PRO A 105 0.95 1.91 3.80
N LEU A 106 -0.11 1.31 3.27
CA LEU A 106 -1.21 2.04 2.64
C LEU A 106 -2.20 2.53 3.69
N GLY A 107 -2.57 1.65 4.64
CA GLY A 107 -3.53 1.95 5.70
C GLY A 107 -3.04 3.05 6.63
N GLY A 108 -1.80 2.99 7.08
CA GLY A 108 -1.20 4.03 7.91
C GLY A 108 -1.20 5.39 7.23
N LEU A 109 -0.68 5.45 5.99
CA LEU A 109 -0.62 6.69 5.22
C LEU A 109 -2.02 7.27 4.96
N CYS A 110 -2.96 6.45 4.50
CA CYS A 110 -4.34 6.88 4.22
C CYS A 110 -5.02 7.44 5.48
N SER A 111 -4.93 6.71 6.61
CA SER A 111 -5.54 7.13 7.88
C SER A 111 -4.96 8.45 8.39
N GLU A 112 -3.64 8.64 8.27
CA GLU A 112 -2.97 9.86 8.70
C GLU A 112 -3.38 11.06 7.83
N LEU A 113 -3.34 10.92 6.51
CA LEU A 113 -3.72 11.98 5.58
C LEU A 113 -5.20 12.37 5.70
N HIS A 114 -6.09 11.39 5.98
CA HIS A 114 -7.51 11.68 6.20
C HIS A 114 -7.78 12.54 7.44
N LYS A 115 -7.00 12.38 8.50
CA LYS A 115 -7.12 13.21 9.71
C LYS A 115 -6.73 14.66 9.44
N GLU A 116 -5.84 14.91 8.50
CA GLU A 116 -5.42 16.27 8.12
C GLU A 116 -6.47 16.96 7.22
N GLY A 117 -7.27 16.19 6.48
CA GLY A 117 -8.28 16.73 5.56
C GLY A 117 -7.67 17.28 4.26
N GLY A 118 -8.47 18.07 3.53
CA GLY A 118 -8.00 18.76 2.32
C GLY A 118 -7.93 17.89 1.05
N ALA A 119 -7.22 18.40 0.04
CA ALA A 119 -7.11 17.76 -1.27
C ALA A 119 -6.30 16.44 -1.22
N LEU A 120 -5.23 16.43 -0.42
CA LEU A 120 -4.39 15.24 -0.26
C LEU A 120 -5.13 14.08 0.41
N ALA A 121 -6.00 14.37 1.40
CA ALA A 121 -6.88 13.38 2.00
C ALA A 121 -7.80 12.72 0.96
N LYS A 122 -8.44 13.55 0.12
CA LYS A 122 -9.31 13.06 -0.97
C LYS A 122 -8.53 12.15 -1.94
N LYS A 123 -7.32 12.56 -2.32
CA LYS A 123 -6.46 11.78 -3.22
C LYS A 123 -6.02 10.47 -2.59
N SER A 124 -5.71 10.47 -1.30
CA SER A 124 -5.26 9.27 -0.58
C SER A 124 -6.34 8.20 -0.43
N ALA A 125 -7.65 8.55 -0.56
CA ALA A 125 -8.74 7.59 -0.57
C ALA A 125 -8.56 6.51 -1.65
N ALA A 126 -7.91 6.83 -2.77
CA ALA A 126 -7.61 5.89 -3.84
C ALA A 126 -6.74 4.71 -3.38
N LEU A 127 -5.92 4.89 -2.33
CA LEU A 127 -5.13 3.80 -1.72
C LEU A 127 -6.00 2.65 -1.21
N PHE A 128 -7.27 2.92 -0.89
CA PHE A 128 -8.24 1.91 -0.48
C PHE A 128 -9.25 1.59 -1.58
N THR A 129 -9.75 2.60 -2.28
CA THR A 129 -10.82 2.39 -3.27
C THR A 129 -10.35 1.65 -4.51
N GLU A 130 -9.10 1.84 -4.98
CA GLU A 130 -8.58 1.08 -6.13
C GLU A 130 -8.43 -0.42 -5.83
N PRO A 131 -7.78 -0.85 -4.71
CA PRO A 131 -7.74 -2.27 -4.36
C PRO A 131 -9.12 -2.89 -4.15
N MET A 132 -10.03 -2.19 -3.47
CA MET A 132 -11.39 -2.68 -3.25
C MET A 132 -12.16 -2.84 -4.56
N GLY A 133 -12.04 -1.88 -5.49
CA GLY A 133 -12.67 -1.98 -6.79
C GLY A 133 -12.16 -3.18 -7.59
N TRP A 134 -10.85 -3.41 -7.58
CA TRP A 134 -10.28 -4.59 -8.25
C TRP A 134 -10.74 -5.91 -7.61
N LEU A 135 -10.81 -5.98 -6.28
CA LEU A 135 -11.36 -7.15 -5.59
C LEU A 135 -12.83 -7.41 -5.96
N GLU A 136 -13.64 -6.35 -6.02
CA GLU A 136 -15.03 -6.43 -6.46
C GLU A 136 -15.16 -6.98 -7.90
N GLU A 137 -14.28 -6.54 -8.82
CA GLU A 137 -14.19 -7.10 -10.17
C GLU A 137 -13.87 -8.60 -10.15
N GLN A 138 -12.96 -9.04 -9.26
CA GLN A 138 -12.61 -10.46 -9.16
C GLN A 138 -13.77 -11.31 -8.60
N PHE A 139 -14.49 -10.82 -7.60
CA PHE A 139 -15.67 -11.52 -7.07
C PHE A 139 -16.79 -11.63 -8.11
N ARG A 140 -17.06 -10.55 -8.87
CA ARG A 140 -18.01 -10.63 -10.00
C ARG A 140 -17.58 -11.68 -11.02
N ALA A 141 -16.32 -11.67 -11.42
CA ALA A 141 -15.78 -12.63 -12.38
C ALA A 141 -15.77 -14.07 -11.86
N ALA A 142 -15.81 -14.28 -10.53
CA ALA A 142 -15.96 -15.57 -9.88
C ALA A 142 -17.42 -16.05 -9.79
N GLY A 143 -18.40 -15.25 -10.24
CA GLY A 143 -19.82 -15.59 -10.22
C GLY A 143 -20.64 -14.95 -9.10
N HIS A 144 -20.03 -14.08 -8.30
CA HIS A 144 -20.66 -13.37 -7.17
C HIS A 144 -21.14 -11.96 -7.58
N GLU A 145 -22.04 -11.89 -8.59
CA GLU A 145 -22.46 -10.59 -9.16
C GLU A 145 -23.19 -9.71 -8.14
N GLU A 146 -24.09 -10.30 -7.35
CA GLU A 146 -24.98 -9.57 -6.45
C GLU A 146 -24.28 -9.11 -5.15
N ASP A 147 -23.36 -9.92 -4.63
CA ASP A 147 -22.68 -9.72 -3.35
C ASP A 147 -21.19 -9.31 -3.48
N ALA A 148 -20.69 -9.11 -4.70
CA ALA A 148 -19.29 -8.78 -4.98
C ALA A 148 -18.75 -7.61 -4.16
N ARG A 149 -19.55 -6.56 -3.98
CA ARG A 149 -19.18 -5.39 -3.18
C ARG A 149 -19.03 -5.73 -1.70
N GLU A 150 -19.93 -6.53 -1.15
CA GLU A 150 -19.88 -6.95 0.26
C GLU A 150 -18.68 -7.87 0.50
N LEU A 151 -18.44 -8.82 -0.38
CA LEU A 151 -17.30 -9.74 -0.32
C LEU A 151 -15.97 -8.98 -0.44
N SER A 152 -15.88 -8.01 -1.35
CA SER A 152 -14.72 -7.13 -1.50
C SER A 152 -14.45 -6.32 -0.21
N ALA A 153 -15.49 -5.72 0.34
CA ALA A 153 -15.37 -4.96 1.59
C ALA A 153 -14.95 -5.86 2.74
N HIS A 154 -15.54 -7.06 2.87
CA HIS A 154 -15.19 -8.03 3.90
C HIS A 154 -13.71 -8.43 3.81
N LEU A 155 -13.26 -8.85 2.63
CA LEU A 155 -11.87 -9.24 2.39
C LEU A 155 -10.90 -8.10 2.71
N PHE A 156 -11.19 -6.89 2.23
CA PHE A 156 -10.31 -5.74 2.42
C PHE A 156 -10.27 -5.28 3.88
N CYS A 157 -11.41 -5.28 4.58
CA CYS A 157 -11.48 -4.97 6.01
C CYS A 157 -10.69 -5.99 6.85
N ALA A 158 -10.84 -7.29 6.58
CA ALA A 158 -10.09 -8.34 7.25
C ALA A 158 -8.57 -8.17 6.99
N PHE A 159 -8.18 -7.89 5.75
CA PHE A 159 -6.80 -7.62 5.36
C PHE A 159 -6.19 -6.42 6.10
N GLN A 160 -6.92 -5.31 6.22
CA GLN A 160 -6.46 -4.14 6.96
C GLN A 160 -6.47 -4.37 8.48
N GLY A 161 -7.50 -5.05 9.00
CA GLY A 161 -7.61 -5.41 10.41
C GLY A 161 -6.46 -6.31 10.86
N MET A 162 -6.13 -7.33 10.07
CA MET A 162 -4.99 -8.21 10.30
C MET A 162 -3.68 -7.41 10.44
N ALA A 163 -3.41 -6.49 9.51
CA ALA A 163 -2.20 -5.67 9.55
C ALA A 163 -2.14 -4.76 10.79
N ALA A 164 -3.29 -4.17 11.18
CA ALA A 164 -3.38 -3.33 12.36
C ALA A 164 -3.19 -4.12 13.65
N VAL A 165 -3.82 -5.29 13.77
CA VAL A 165 -3.73 -6.15 14.97
C VAL A 165 -2.35 -6.74 15.11
N ALA A 166 -1.76 -7.26 14.03
CA ALA A 166 -0.39 -7.78 14.03
C ALA A 166 0.63 -6.72 14.45
N HIS A 167 0.43 -5.48 14.01
CA HIS A 167 1.28 -4.36 14.40
C HIS A 167 1.12 -4.01 15.89
N ALA A 168 -0.12 -3.88 16.36
CA ALA A 168 -0.38 -3.55 17.76
C ALA A 168 0.15 -4.61 18.74
N ALA A 169 0.06 -5.89 18.36
CA ALA A 169 0.57 -7.02 19.12
C ALA A 169 2.07 -7.28 18.91
N ASN A 170 2.70 -6.66 17.90
CA ASN A 170 4.04 -6.99 17.42
C ASN A 170 4.21 -8.51 17.14
N ASP A 171 3.18 -9.12 16.56
CA ASP A 171 3.07 -10.56 16.34
C ASP A 171 2.85 -10.87 14.84
N PRO A 172 3.90 -11.35 14.13
CA PRO A 172 3.78 -11.70 12.71
C PRO A 172 2.96 -12.99 12.48
N ASP A 173 2.78 -13.86 13.49
CA ASP A 173 2.03 -15.10 13.33
C ASP A 173 0.53 -14.84 13.17
N LEU A 174 0.02 -13.71 13.66
CA LEU A 174 -1.35 -13.27 13.39
C LEU A 174 -1.61 -13.06 11.89
N VAL A 175 -0.60 -12.61 11.13
CA VAL A 175 -0.70 -12.49 9.67
C VAL A 175 -0.85 -13.87 9.04
N VAL A 176 -0.03 -14.84 9.46
CA VAL A 176 -0.09 -16.22 8.94
C VAL A 176 -1.45 -16.85 9.21
N LEU A 177 -1.96 -16.68 10.44
CA LEU A 177 -3.26 -17.21 10.86
C LEU A 177 -4.39 -16.66 10.00
N GLU A 178 -4.43 -15.34 9.81
CA GLU A 178 -5.53 -14.69 9.08
C GLU A 178 -5.42 -14.93 7.57
N VAL A 179 -4.22 -14.95 6.99
CA VAL A 179 -4.01 -15.35 5.58
C VAL A 179 -4.60 -16.74 5.33
N LYS A 180 -4.34 -17.70 6.24
CA LYS A 180 -4.91 -19.03 6.12
C LYS A 180 -6.44 -18.99 6.17
N ARG A 181 -7.04 -18.27 7.13
CA ARG A 181 -8.51 -18.15 7.25
C ARG A 181 -9.15 -17.51 6.02
N LEU A 182 -8.56 -16.45 5.50
CA LEU A 182 -9.06 -15.78 4.31
C LEU A 182 -8.98 -16.70 3.07
N LYS A 183 -7.90 -17.48 2.93
CA LYS A 183 -7.79 -18.46 1.85
C LYS A 183 -8.82 -19.59 2.00
N ASP A 184 -9.00 -20.11 3.21
CA ASP A 184 -10.02 -21.13 3.49
C ASP A 184 -11.42 -20.58 3.15
N TRP A 185 -11.74 -19.35 3.57
CA TRP A 185 -13.01 -18.69 3.24
C TRP A 185 -13.19 -18.48 1.73
N ILE A 186 -12.22 -17.89 1.02
CA ILE A 186 -12.27 -17.76 -0.46
C ILE A 186 -12.45 -19.15 -1.12
N GLY A 187 -11.86 -20.18 -0.51
CA GLY A 187 -12.00 -21.58 -0.96
C GLY A 187 -13.45 -22.07 -0.97
N THR A 188 -14.31 -21.56 -0.09
CA THR A 188 -15.72 -21.94 0.02
C THR A 188 -16.66 -21.19 -0.92
N LEU A 189 -16.21 -20.09 -1.49
CA LEU A 189 -16.91 -19.30 -2.52
C LEU A 189 -16.68 -19.92 -3.90
#